data_f0a097fd89c4e914f2dd0ef7279ed370
#
_entry.id   f0a097fd89c4e914f2dd0ef7279ed370
#
_cell.length_a   1.000
_cell.length_b   1.000
_cell.length_c   1.000
_cell.angle_alpha   90.00
_cell.angle_beta   90.00
_cell.angle_gamma   90.00
#
_symmetry.space_group_name_H-M   'P 1'
#
loop_
_entity.id
_entity.type
_entity.pdbx_description
1 polymer ?
#
loop_
_entity_poly.entity_id
_entity_poly.type
_entity_poly.pdbx_seq_one_letter_code
_entity_poly.pdbx_strand_id
1 'polypeptide(L)'
;MDRRKFIRRAGVGTAAAAATTLAAPAIAQSMPEVKWRMTSSFTKSLDTLYGGTELFAKMIGEMSDNRFQIRTFAAGEIVPALQVLDAVQNGTVEAGQTAAYYYFGKDPTFVYETGLPFSMNQRQYFSWLKMGGGHELMQDFYKGYNIKSFLFGGTGCQMGGWFRKEINTVDDLKGLKFRVGGFAGEILTRLGVIPQQIGAGDIYPALEKGTIDAAEWVGPYDDEKLGFNKVAKFYHYPGWWEGASVGSLYIGQKHWDALPKVYQSMVETAAGLVSSWMVPKYDAVNPAALKRLVASGTVLKPFSRPVLEACYNASWAYYDEVAAKNAHFKKMLDSIKAFRGDEITWFRVAEGTFDNFINAMNAAGR
;
A
#
# COMPACT_ATOMS: atom_id res chain seq x y z
N MET A 1 -8.31 -76.13 36.97
CA MET A 1 -7.46 -75.16 36.31
C MET A 1 -7.22 -73.99 37.22
N ASP A 2 -5.96 -73.78 37.57
CA ASP A 2 -5.58 -72.85 38.64
C ASP A 2 -5.55 -71.43 38.09
N ARG A 3 -6.46 -70.57 38.58
CA ARG A 3 -6.63 -69.16 38.21
C ARG A 3 -5.36 -68.31 38.35
N ARG A 4 -4.44 -68.71 39.21
CA ARG A 4 -3.17 -68.02 39.43
C ARG A 4 -2.16 -68.23 38.30
N LYS A 5 -2.23 -69.36 37.57
CA LYS A 5 -1.36 -69.61 36.42
C LYS A 5 -1.78 -68.88 35.17
N PHE A 6 -3.06 -68.53 35.07
CA PHE A 6 -3.58 -67.73 33.91
C PHE A 6 -3.19 -66.27 34.02
N ILE A 7 -3.26 -65.69 35.22
CA ILE A 7 -2.90 -64.28 35.45
C ILE A 7 -1.38 -64.03 35.28
N ARG A 8 -0.55 -64.98 35.60
CA ARG A 8 0.91 -64.86 35.40
C ARG A 8 1.30 -64.94 33.89
N ARG A 9 0.53 -65.61 33.06
CA ARG A 9 0.80 -65.68 31.60
C ARG A 9 0.21 -64.48 30.87
N ALA A 10 -0.84 -63.85 31.36
CA ALA A 10 -1.42 -62.61 30.77
C ALA A 10 -0.56 -61.38 31.09
N GLY A 11 0.18 -61.35 32.23
CA GLY A 11 1.00 -60.20 32.62
C GLY A 11 2.33 -60.09 31.88
N VAL A 12 2.79 -61.13 31.20
CA VAL A 12 4.07 -61.09 30.41
C VAL A 12 3.80 -60.69 28.96
N GLY A 13 2.58 -60.87 28.47
CA GLY A 13 2.21 -60.50 27.09
C GLY A 13 1.88 -59.03 26.90
N THR A 14 1.50 -58.31 27.99
CA THR A 14 1.17 -56.88 27.91
C THR A 14 2.32 -55.93 28.14
N ALA A 15 3.44 -56.41 28.73
CA ALA A 15 4.66 -55.60 28.88
C ALA A 15 5.50 -55.52 27.59
N ALA A 16 5.34 -56.44 26.65
CA ALA A 16 6.07 -56.42 25.37
C ALA A 16 5.36 -55.66 24.26
N ALA A 17 4.03 -55.38 24.42
CA ALA A 17 3.27 -54.58 23.43
C ALA A 17 3.28 -53.07 23.70
N ALA A 18 3.76 -52.64 24.90
CA ALA A 18 3.82 -51.21 25.27
C ALA A 18 5.19 -50.57 24.94
N ALA A 19 6.14 -51.30 24.34
CA ALA A 19 7.49 -50.80 24.05
C ALA A 19 7.71 -50.55 22.56
N THR A 20 6.70 -50.56 21.71
CA THR A 20 6.82 -50.23 20.27
C THR A 20 5.94 -49.07 19.86
N THR A 21 5.68 -48.11 20.75
CA THR A 21 5.48 -46.76 20.24
C THR A 21 6.90 -46.26 19.88
N LEU A 22 7.42 -46.71 18.76
CA LEU A 22 8.50 -46.02 18.08
C LEU A 22 8.00 -44.57 17.94
N ALA A 23 8.59 -43.71 18.78
CA ALA A 23 8.65 -42.31 18.47
C ALA A 23 9.23 -42.27 17.05
N ALA A 24 8.38 -42.13 16.04
CA ALA A 24 8.82 -41.67 14.74
C ALA A 24 9.74 -40.47 15.08
N PRO A 25 10.99 -40.44 14.63
CA PRO A 25 11.76 -39.25 14.80
C PRO A 25 10.91 -38.16 14.14
N ALA A 26 10.36 -37.27 14.95
CA ALA A 26 9.99 -35.96 14.44
C ALA A 26 11.31 -35.41 13.93
N ILE A 27 11.61 -35.69 12.66
CA ILE A 27 12.54 -34.88 11.90
C ILE A 27 11.79 -33.55 11.80
N ALA A 28 11.85 -32.80 12.90
CA ALA A 28 11.71 -31.35 12.84
C ALA A 28 12.86 -30.95 11.89
N GLN A 29 12.53 -30.91 10.60
CA GLN A 29 13.42 -30.33 9.61
C GLN A 29 13.69 -28.93 10.17
N SER A 30 14.88 -28.75 10.75
CA SER A 30 15.26 -27.49 11.37
C SER A 30 15.12 -26.44 10.27
N MET A 31 14.14 -25.55 10.39
CA MET A 31 13.93 -24.50 9.40
C MET A 31 15.24 -23.75 9.21
N PRO A 32 15.71 -23.51 7.97
CA PRO A 32 16.99 -22.87 7.74
C PRO A 32 17.00 -21.45 8.31
N GLU A 33 18.18 -21.00 8.77
CA GLU A 33 18.36 -19.60 9.11
C GLU A 33 18.36 -18.75 7.83
N VAL A 34 17.53 -17.70 7.82
CA VAL A 34 17.42 -16.73 6.74
C VAL A 34 17.58 -15.32 7.31
N LYS A 35 18.42 -14.51 6.67
CA LYS A 35 18.64 -13.12 7.07
C LYS A 35 18.49 -12.22 5.84
N TRP A 36 17.49 -11.35 5.87
CA TRP A 36 17.22 -10.40 4.81
C TRP A 36 17.40 -8.96 5.28
N ARG A 37 17.71 -8.09 4.32
CA ARG A 37 17.61 -6.63 4.44
C ARG A 37 16.41 -6.18 3.65
N MET A 38 15.60 -5.31 4.25
CA MET A 38 14.43 -4.74 3.62
C MET A 38 14.52 -3.22 3.68
N THR A 39 14.61 -2.57 2.52
CA THR A 39 14.59 -1.11 2.43
C THR A 39 13.16 -0.58 2.23
N SER A 40 12.93 0.68 2.56
CA SER A 40 11.62 1.31 2.41
C SER A 40 11.74 2.65 1.68
N SER A 41 10.70 3.01 0.92
CA SER A 41 10.55 4.35 0.34
C SER A 41 10.16 5.41 1.38
N PHE A 42 9.92 5.02 2.64
CA PHE A 42 9.36 5.89 3.67
C PHE A 42 10.33 6.13 4.81
N THR A 43 10.22 7.31 5.43
CA THR A 43 11.03 7.70 6.60
C THR A 43 10.49 7.11 7.89
N LYS A 44 11.32 6.97 8.92
CA LYS A 44 10.92 6.41 10.24
C LYS A 44 9.83 7.21 10.95
N SER A 45 9.72 8.52 10.68
CA SER A 45 8.66 9.37 11.23
C SER A 45 7.26 8.98 10.78
N LEU A 46 7.14 8.31 9.63
CA LEU A 46 5.88 7.81 9.09
C LEU A 46 5.57 6.41 9.66
N ASP A 47 5.20 6.38 10.95
CA ASP A 47 5.01 5.15 11.74
C ASP A 47 3.81 4.30 11.31
N THR A 48 3.05 4.73 10.31
CA THR A 48 2.04 3.90 9.64
C THR A 48 2.65 3.26 8.39
N LEU A 49 3.24 4.01 7.48
CA LEU A 49 3.89 3.46 6.28
C LEU A 49 5.14 2.65 6.66
N TYR A 50 6.14 3.28 7.28
CA TYR A 50 7.36 2.58 7.69
C TYR A 50 7.09 1.56 8.81
N GLY A 51 6.16 1.86 9.72
CA GLY A 51 5.71 0.93 10.76
C GLY A 51 5.13 -0.37 10.22
N GLY A 52 4.56 -0.37 9.01
CA GLY A 52 4.17 -1.59 8.30
C GLY A 52 5.37 -2.49 7.98
N THR A 53 6.51 -1.90 7.61
CA THR A 53 7.77 -2.64 7.39
C THR A 53 8.28 -3.28 8.69
N GLU A 54 8.25 -2.53 9.78
CA GLU A 54 8.67 -3.02 11.11
C GLU A 54 7.73 -4.13 11.62
N LEU A 55 6.41 -3.95 11.46
CA LEU A 55 5.42 -4.96 11.81
C LEU A 55 5.64 -6.26 11.02
N PHE A 56 5.86 -6.16 9.72
CA PHE A 56 6.16 -7.30 8.86
C PHE A 56 7.39 -8.06 9.34
N ALA A 57 8.50 -7.36 9.56
CA ALA A 57 9.74 -7.97 10.02
C ALA A 57 9.59 -8.65 11.39
N LYS A 58 8.87 -8.01 12.31
CA LYS A 58 8.54 -8.55 13.62
C LYS A 58 7.74 -9.86 13.50
N MET A 59 6.67 -9.85 12.70
CA MET A 59 5.81 -11.03 12.53
C MET A 59 6.55 -12.21 11.89
N ILE A 60 7.42 -11.96 10.91
CA ILE A 60 8.26 -12.99 10.31
C ILE A 60 9.19 -13.61 11.36
N GLY A 61 9.83 -12.78 12.19
CA GLY A 61 10.68 -13.24 13.27
C GLY A 61 9.92 -14.10 14.28
N GLU A 62 8.76 -13.63 14.76
CA GLU A 62 7.93 -14.35 15.74
C GLU A 62 7.41 -15.69 15.19
N MET A 63 6.89 -15.72 13.96
CA MET A 63 6.36 -16.95 13.35
C MET A 63 7.44 -17.98 13.05
N SER A 64 8.67 -17.56 12.83
CA SER A 64 9.80 -18.43 12.49
C SER A 64 10.69 -18.81 13.68
N ASP A 65 10.31 -18.45 14.89
CA ASP A 65 11.16 -18.57 16.09
C ASP A 65 12.55 -17.93 15.90
N ASN A 66 12.55 -16.73 15.29
CA ASN A 66 13.72 -15.94 14.90
C ASN A 66 14.69 -16.64 13.92
N ARG A 67 14.28 -17.70 13.24
CA ARG A 67 15.07 -18.34 12.19
C ARG A 67 15.04 -17.57 10.88
N PHE A 68 13.98 -16.83 10.61
CA PHE A 68 13.91 -15.89 9.51
C PHE A 68 13.87 -14.46 10.09
N GLN A 69 14.96 -13.74 9.92
CA GLN A 69 15.12 -12.38 10.43
C GLN A 69 15.19 -11.38 9.29
N ILE A 70 14.46 -10.29 9.41
CA ILE A 70 14.47 -9.20 8.43
C ILE A 70 14.91 -7.92 9.13
N ARG A 71 16.02 -7.35 8.69
CA ARG A 71 16.48 -6.03 9.14
C ARG A 71 15.90 -4.96 8.23
N THR A 72 15.19 -4.01 8.81
CA THR A 72 14.52 -2.92 8.08
C THR A 72 15.37 -1.67 8.02
N PHE A 73 15.25 -0.93 6.91
CA PHE A 73 15.97 0.30 6.64
C PHE A 73 15.03 1.32 6.03
N ALA A 74 15.02 2.53 6.56
CA ALA A 74 14.20 3.63 6.05
C ALA A 74 14.77 4.22 4.76
N ALA A 75 14.00 5.07 4.12
CA ALA A 75 14.41 5.82 2.94
C ALA A 75 15.73 6.56 3.18
N GLY A 76 16.70 6.38 2.28
CA GLY A 76 18.02 7.01 2.35
C GLY A 76 19.06 6.25 3.18
N GLU A 77 18.69 5.21 3.96
CA GLU A 77 19.66 4.43 4.74
C GLU A 77 20.47 3.45 3.85
N ILE A 78 19.88 2.89 2.82
CA ILE A 78 20.58 2.05 1.82
C ILE A 78 20.48 2.70 0.44
N VAL A 79 19.26 3.06 0.01
CA VAL A 79 19.00 3.71 -1.28
C VAL A 79 18.01 4.86 -1.09
N PRO A 80 18.02 5.86 -2.01
CA PRO A 80 17.00 6.90 -2.05
C PRO A 80 15.58 6.31 -2.15
N ALA A 81 14.58 7.07 -1.66
CA ALA A 81 13.18 6.65 -1.58
C ALA A 81 12.60 6.06 -2.88
N LEU A 82 12.97 6.62 -4.03
CA LEU A 82 12.43 6.24 -5.34
C LEU A 82 13.27 5.16 -6.07
N GLN A 83 14.25 4.55 -5.39
CA GLN A 83 15.15 3.53 -5.98
C GLN A 83 14.94 2.13 -5.36
N VAL A 84 13.88 1.93 -4.60
CA VAL A 84 13.62 0.64 -3.92
C VAL A 84 13.43 -0.50 -4.93
N LEU A 85 12.70 -0.29 -6.02
CA LEU A 85 12.55 -1.28 -7.09
C LEU A 85 13.91 -1.72 -7.65
N ASP A 86 14.76 -0.74 -8.01
CA ASP A 86 16.09 -1.01 -8.56
C ASP A 86 16.96 -1.79 -7.58
N ALA A 87 16.91 -1.42 -6.28
CA ALA A 87 17.68 -2.10 -5.24
C ALA A 87 17.29 -3.58 -5.08
N VAL A 88 15.98 -3.88 -5.14
CA VAL A 88 15.49 -5.27 -5.06
C VAL A 88 15.78 -6.02 -6.36
N GLN A 89 15.53 -5.40 -7.51
CA GLN A 89 15.75 -6.00 -8.82
C GLN A 89 17.21 -6.39 -9.05
N ASN A 90 18.14 -5.55 -8.59
CA ASN A 90 19.58 -5.76 -8.73
C ASN A 90 20.17 -6.61 -7.59
N GLY A 91 19.36 -7.02 -6.60
CA GLY A 91 19.82 -7.83 -5.46
C GLY A 91 20.68 -7.06 -4.45
N THR A 92 20.62 -5.71 -4.45
CA THR A 92 21.26 -4.89 -3.40
C THR A 92 20.64 -5.18 -2.04
N VAL A 93 19.34 -5.43 -2.00
CA VAL A 93 18.57 -5.92 -0.85
C VAL A 93 17.65 -7.04 -1.29
N GLU A 94 17.24 -7.87 -0.36
CA GLU A 94 16.39 -9.04 -0.60
C GLU A 94 14.91 -8.63 -0.78
N ALA A 95 14.48 -7.57 -0.08
CA ALA A 95 13.11 -7.07 -0.09
C ALA A 95 13.04 -5.53 -0.01
N GLY A 96 11.88 -4.98 -0.38
CA GLY A 96 11.64 -3.54 -0.28
C GLY A 96 10.16 -3.20 -0.17
N GLN A 97 9.85 -2.14 0.60
CA GLN A 97 8.52 -1.54 0.67
C GLN A 97 8.49 -0.25 -0.13
N THR A 98 7.48 -0.09 -0.96
CA THR A 98 7.34 1.10 -1.82
C THR A 98 5.88 1.32 -2.24
N ALA A 99 5.64 2.36 -3.03
CA ALA A 99 4.44 2.53 -3.83
C ALA A 99 4.80 2.29 -5.30
N ALA A 100 4.14 1.33 -5.94
CA ALA A 100 4.49 0.90 -7.29
C ALA A 100 4.46 2.04 -8.32
N TYR A 101 3.53 2.97 -8.18
CA TYR A 101 3.39 4.10 -9.11
C TYR A 101 4.64 5.00 -9.16
N TYR A 102 5.55 4.94 -8.20
CA TYR A 102 6.82 5.69 -8.26
C TYR A 102 7.66 5.31 -9.49
N TYR A 103 7.40 4.16 -10.07
CA TYR A 103 8.14 3.61 -11.21
C TYR A 103 7.40 3.74 -12.55
N PHE A 104 6.32 4.55 -12.61
CA PHE A 104 5.56 4.77 -13.85
C PHE A 104 6.43 5.24 -15.03
N GLY A 105 7.52 5.94 -14.76
CA GLY A 105 8.50 6.35 -15.76
C GLY A 105 9.27 5.19 -16.41
N LYS A 106 9.33 4.01 -15.76
CA LYS A 106 9.89 2.80 -16.37
C LYS A 106 8.83 2.09 -17.23
N ASP A 107 7.64 1.95 -16.70
CA ASP A 107 6.45 1.45 -17.41
C ASP A 107 5.19 1.97 -16.70
N PRO A 108 4.25 2.59 -17.41
CA PRO A 108 3.03 3.12 -16.81
C PRO A 108 2.16 2.04 -16.15
N THR A 109 2.35 0.76 -16.44
CA THR A 109 1.60 -0.36 -15.84
C THR A 109 1.82 -0.46 -14.32
N PHE A 110 2.95 0.02 -13.80
CA PHE A 110 3.21 0.03 -12.35
C PHE A 110 2.11 0.72 -11.53
N VAL A 111 1.40 1.70 -12.09
CA VAL A 111 0.38 2.45 -11.36
C VAL A 111 -0.75 1.58 -10.83
N TYR A 112 -1.06 0.47 -11.49
CA TYR A 112 -2.19 -0.38 -11.14
C TYR A 112 -2.06 -1.12 -9.81
N GLU A 113 -0.87 -1.34 -9.29
CA GLU A 113 -0.75 -1.95 -7.97
C GLU A 113 -0.99 -0.94 -6.85
N THR A 114 -0.67 0.33 -7.05
CA THR A 114 -0.90 1.36 -6.03
C THR A 114 -2.31 1.96 -6.12
N GLY A 115 -2.69 2.49 -7.27
CA GLY A 115 -3.98 3.13 -7.47
C GLY A 115 -4.03 3.92 -8.77
N LEU A 116 -5.20 3.92 -9.40
CA LEU A 116 -5.47 4.68 -10.61
C LEU A 116 -6.38 5.86 -10.26
N PRO A 117 -6.02 7.12 -10.62
CA PRO A 117 -6.84 8.30 -10.36
C PRO A 117 -8.30 8.13 -10.80
N PHE A 118 -9.25 8.60 -10.01
CA PHE A 118 -10.70 8.48 -10.23
C PHE A 118 -11.21 7.04 -10.47
N SER A 119 -10.51 6.03 -9.98
CA SER A 119 -10.90 4.65 -10.18
C SER A 119 -11.91 4.18 -9.12
N MET A 120 -11.44 3.72 -8.00
CA MET A 120 -12.21 3.09 -6.93
C MET A 120 -11.69 3.52 -5.56
N ASN A 121 -12.51 3.39 -4.51
CA ASN A 121 -12.05 3.56 -3.14
C ASN A 121 -11.21 2.35 -2.67
N GLN A 122 -10.59 2.47 -1.50
CA GLN A 122 -9.65 1.48 -0.97
C GLN A 122 -10.25 0.06 -0.92
N ARG A 123 -11.50 -0.10 -0.46
CA ARG A 123 -12.12 -1.43 -0.33
C ARG A 123 -12.45 -2.03 -1.70
N GLN A 124 -13.00 -1.25 -2.61
CA GLN A 124 -13.27 -1.65 -3.99
C GLN A 124 -11.98 -2.01 -4.74
N TYR A 125 -10.93 -1.22 -4.53
CA TYR A 125 -9.64 -1.47 -5.18
C TYR A 125 -8.98 -2.76 -4.68
N PHE A 126 -9.02 -3.00 -3.36
CA PHE A 126 -8.57 -4.28 -2.79
C PHE A 126 -9.41 -5.47 -3.29
N SER A 127 -10.72 -5.28 -3.48
CA SER A 127 -11.58 -6.34 -4.05
C SER A 127 -11.14 -6.69 -5.46
N TRP A 128 -10.84 -5.69 -6.31
CA TRP A 128 -10.30 -5.94 -7.64
C TRP A 128 -8.94 -6.63 -7.61
N LEU A 129 -8.01 -6.13 -6.80
CA LEU A 129 -6.68 -6.72 -6.71
C LEU A 129 -6.73 -8.17 -6.20
N LYS A 130 -7.51 -8.44 -5.14
CA LYS A 130 -7.49 -9.75 -4.47
C LYS A 130 -8.43 -10.78 -5.09
N MET A 131 -9.56 -10.36 -5.66
CA MET A 131 -10.64 -11.23 -6.12
C MET A 131 -11.03 -10.99 -7.58
N GLY A 132 -10.69 -9.84 -8.14
CA GLY A 132 -10.99 -9.45 -9.52
C GLY A 132 -9.88 -9.75 -10.52
N GLY A 133 -8.84 -10.49 -10.12
CA GLY A 133 -7.71 -10.86 -11.01
C GLY A 133 -6.63 -9.78 -11.17
N GLY A 134 -6.77 -8.62 -10.50
CA GLY A 134 -5.82 -7.52 -10.64
C GLY A 134 -4.41 -7.87 -10.18
N HIS A 135 -4.28 -8.59 -9.06
CA HIS A 135 -2.97 -8.99 -8.53
C HIS A 135 -2.29 -10.05 -9.40
N GLU A 136 -3.01 -11.00 -9.93
CA GLU A 136 -2.49 -12.00 -10.87
C GLU A 136 -1.94 -11.35 -12.14
N LEU A 137 -2.64 -10.36 -12.67
CA LEU A 137 -2.17 -9.58 -13.81
C LEU A 137 -0.88 -8.79 -13.47
N MET A 138 -0.81 -8.21 -12.27
CA MET A 138 0.42 -7.54 -11.79
C MET A 138 1.56 -8.54 -11.58
N GLN A 139 1.32 -9.73 -11.03
CA GLN A 139 2.34 -10.77 -10.92
C GLN A 139 2.90 -11.18 -12.29
N ASP A 140 2.06 -11.26 -13.32
CA ASP A 140 2.49 -11.56 -14.69
C ASP A 140 3.39 -10.44 -15.24
N PHE A 141 3.02 -9.20 -15.02
CA PHE A 141 3.83 -8.02 -15.37
C PHE A 141 5.18 -8.00 -14.65
N TYR A 142 5.22 -8.29 -13.36
CA TYR A 142 6.45 -8.27 -12.55
C TYR A 142 7.47 -9.34 -12.90
N LYS A 143 7.09 -10.41 -13.61
CA LYS A 143 8.05 -11.40 -14.13
C LYS A 143 9.13 -10.76 -14.99
N GLY A 144 8.76 -9.72 -15.77
CA GLY A 144 9.71 -8.94 -16.57
C GLY A 144 10.73 -8.15 -15.76
N TYR A 145 10.48 -7.98 -14.46
CA TYR A 145 11.32 -7.23 -13.52
C TYR A 145 12.04 -8.11 -12.51
N ASN A 146 11.91 -9.44 -12.57
CA ASN A 146 12.46 -10.39 -11.58
C ASN A 146 11.99 -10.09 -10.14
N ILE A 147 10.74 -9.66 -9.99
CA ILE A 147 10.12 -9.29 -8.72
C ILE A 147 8.93 -10.20 -8.43
N LYS A 148 8.85 -10.68 -7.19
CA LYS A 148 7.63 -11.18 -6.56
C LYS A 148 7.04 -10.05 -5.73
N SER A 149 5.80 -9.66 -6.05
CA SER A 149 5.10 -8.57 -5.35
C SER A 149 4.02 -9.11 -4.43
N PHE A 150 3.76 -8.36 -3.35
CA PHE A 150 2.63 -8.57 -2.44
C PHE A 150 1.99 -7.24 -2.11
N LEU A 151 0.66 -7.23 -1.96
CA LEU A 151 -0.06 -6.08 -1.46
C LEU A 151 0.35 -5.81 -0.01
N PHE A 152 0.73 -4.59 0.29
CA PHE A 152 1.38 -4.26 1.55
C PHE A 152 0.82 -3.01 2.20
N GLY A 153 -0.40 -3.12 2.71
CA GLY A 153 -1.11 -2.01 3.32
C GLY A 153 -1.87 -1.13 2.33
N GLY A 154 -2.37 -0.04 2.85
CA GLY A 154 -3.06 0.98 2.09
C GLY A 154 -3.36 2.18 2.95
N THR A 155 -3.62 3.33 2.33
CA THR A 155 -3.85 4.59 3.04
C THR A 155 -5.32 4.94 3.25
N GLY A 156 -6.22 4.25 2.58
CA GLY A 156 -7.59 4.75 2.37
C GLY A 156 -7.63 5.84 1.30
N CYS A 157 -8.73 6.58 1.24
CA CYS A 157 -8.83 7.75 0.39
C CYS A 157 -7.96 8.87 0.95
N GLN A 158 -7.10 9.42 0.10
CA GLN A 158 -6.18 10.47 0.51
C GLN A 158 -6.80 11.87 0.44
N MET A 159 -6.09 12.84 1.03
CA MET A 159 -6.40 14.26 0.88
C MET A 159 -5.81 14.82 -0.43
N GLY A 160 -6.41 15.92 -0.89
CA GLY A 160 -5.98 16.63 -2.08
C GLY A 160 -4.73 17.50 -1.92
N GLY A 161 -4.09 17.46 -0.74
CA GLY A 161 -2.81 18.10 -0.49
C GLY A 161 -2.85 19.56 -0.05
N TRP A 162 -1.67 20.10 0.12
CA TRP A 162 -1.37 21.40 0.71
C TRP A 162 -0.97 22.40 -0.36
N PHE A 163 -1.60 23.57 -0.32
CA PHE A 163 -1.41 24.64 -1.29
C PHE A 163 -1.12 25.96 -0.59
N ARG A 164 -0.20 26.75 -1.13
CA ARG A 164 0.07 28.13 -0.66
C ARG A 164 -1.03 29.08 -1.08
N LYS A 165 -1.69 28.82 -2.21
CA LYS A 165 -2.82 29.55 -2.75
C LYS A 165 -4.02 28.63 -2.88
N GLU A 166 -5.21 29.17 -2.76
CA GLU A 166 -6.45 28.44 -2.96
C GLU A 166 -6.64 28.07 -4.44
N ILE A 167 -7.12 26.87 -4.71
CA ILE A 167 -7.45 26.36 -6.05
C ILE A 167 -8.98 26.40 -6.19
N ASN A 168 -9.49 27.38 -6.89
CA ASN A 168 -10.93 27.57 -7.11
C ASN A 168 -11.36 27.17 -8.54
N THR A 169 -10.48 27.37 -9.51
CA THR A 169 -10.72 27.18 -10.94
C THR A 169 -9.63 26.33 -11.58
N VAL A 170 -9.89 25.84 -12.79
CA VAL A 170 -8.89 25.11 -13.59
C VAL A 170 -7.67 25.99 -13.93
N ASP A 171 -7.91 27.30 -14.09
CA ASP A 171 -6.82 28.24 -14.43
C ASP A 171 -5.83 28.41 -13.27
N ASP A 172 -6.24 28.17 -12.01
CA ASP A 172 -5.35 28.21 -10.86
C ASP A 172 -4.31 27.07 -10.85
N LEU A 173 -4.52 26.06 -11.68
CA LEU A 173 -3.57 24.95 -11.87
C LEU A 173 -2.41 25.30 -12.81
N LYS A 174 -2.57 26.33 -13.67
CA LYS A 174 -1.56 26.67 -14.70
C LYS A 174 -0.30 27.22 -14.06
N GLY A 175 0.82 26.57 -14.40
CA GLY A 175 2.15 26.93 -13.89
C GLY A 175 2.41 26.55 -12.43
N LEU A 176 1.45 25.88 -11.75
CA LEU A 176 1.60 25.41 -10.39
C LEU A 176 2.71 24.35 -10.30
N LYS A 177 3.74 24.61 -9.52
CA LYS A 177 4.78 23.62 -9.22
C LYS A 177 4.28 22.72 -8.10
N PHE A 178 3.85 21.53 -8.45
CA PHE A 178 3.15 20.65 -7.52
C PHE A 178 3.90 19.33 -7.33
N ARG A 179 4.28 19.04 -6.08
CA ARG A 179 4.73 17.71 -5.71
C ARG A 179 3.51 16.79 -5.66
N VAL A 180 3.47 15.84 -6.56
CA VAL A 180 2.41 14.84 -6.63
C VAL A 180 3.03 13.48 -6.98
N GLY A 181 2.56 12.42 -6.32
CA GLY A 181 3.04 11.07 -6.55
C GLY A 181 2.47 10.47 -7.84
N GLY A 182 3.30 9.65 -8.49
CA GLY A 182 2.87 8.75 -9.54
C GLY A 182 2.22 9.39 -10.75
N PHE A 183 1.14 8.74 -11.20
CA PHE A 183 0.50 8.97 -12.50
C PHE A 183 -0.31 10.27 -12.58
N ALA A 184 -0.71 10.79 -11.42
CA ALA A 184 -1.46 12.05 -11.37
C ALA A 184 -0.66 13.24 -11.92
N GLY A 185 0.66 13.22 -11.80
CA GLY A 185 1.53 14.24 -12.38
C GLY A 185 1.37 14.38 -13.89
N GLU A 186 1.34 13.27 -14.61
CA GLU A 186 1.15 13.22 -16.06
C GLU A 186 -0.22 13.77 -16.48
N ILE A 187 -1.27 13.45 -15.71
CA ILE A 187 -2.62 13.97 -15.93
C ILE A 187 -2.66 15.48 -15.70
N LEU A 188 -2.08 15.95 -14.59
CA LEU A 188 -2.07 17.36 -14.22
C LEU A 188 -1.25 18.22 -15.18
N THR A 189 -0.22 17.68 -15.82
CA THR A 189 0.55 18.37 -16.88
C THR A 189 -0.36 18.82 -18.02
N ARG A 190 -1.42 18.06 -18.35
CA ARG A 190 -2.40 18.40 -19.39
C ARG A 190 -3.27 19.60 -19.00
N LEU A 191 -3.31 19.92 -17.72
CA LEU A 191 -4.01 21.08 -17.17
C LEU A 191 -3.05 22.25 -16.84
N GLY A 192 -1.79 22.14 -17.27
CA GLY A 192 -0.78 23.18 -17.13
C GLY A 192 0.00 23.17 -15.80
N VAL A 193 -0.14 22.14 -14.96
CA VAL A 193 0.68 21.94 -13.77
C VAL A 193 2.10 21.54 -14.15
N ILE A 194 3.08 21.92 -13.34
CA ILE A 194 4.47 21.48 -13.41
C ILE A 194 4.71 20.48 -12.26
N PRO A 195 4.49 19.17 -12.50
CA PRO A 195 4.60 18.18 -11.46
C PRO A 195 6.04 17.85 -11.12
N GLN A 196 6.29 17.48 -9.87
CA GLN A 196 7.56 16.96 -9.39
C GLN A 196 7.32 15.75 -8.50
N GLN A 197 8.07 14.66 -8.72
CA GLN A 197 8.02 13.48 -7.86
C GLN A 197 9.28 13.45 -6.98
N ILE A 198 9.12 13.78 -5.70
CA ILE A 198 10.19 13.78 -4.69
C ILE A 198 9.73 13.01 -3.46
N GLY A 199 10.69 12.42 -2.72
CA GLY A 199 10.42 11.64 -1.52
C GLY A 199 9.95 12.49 -0.33
N ALA A 200 9.34 11.85 0.66
CA ALA A 200 8.73 12.52 1.82
C ALA A 200 9.67 13.51 2.53
N GLY A 201 10.93 13.11 2.74
CA GLY A 201 11.90 13.93 3.46
C GLY A 201 12.28 15.24 2.77
N ASP A 202 12.07 15.34 1.46
CA ASP A 202 12.45 16.49 0.65
C ASP A 202 11.29 17.47 0.42
N ILE A 203 10.03 17.09 0.76
CA ILE A 203 8.84 17.89 0.45
C ILE A 203 8.80 19.17 1.29
N TYR A 204 8.98 19.06 2.62
CA TYR A 204 8.93 20.24 3.51
C TYR A 204 9.99 21.28 3.11
N PRO A 205 11.28 20.93 2.92
CA PRO A 205 12.30 21.90 2.47
C PRO A 205 11.95 22.53 1.11
N ALA A 206 11.36 21.78 0.19
CA ALA A 206 10.96 22.29 -1.11
C ALA A 206 9.79 23.30 -1.02
N LEU A 207 8.78 23.02 -0.20
CA LEU A 207 7.70 23.97 0.10
C LEU A 207 8.24 25.21 0.81
N GLU A 208 9.08 25.05 1.84
CA GLU A 208 9.63 26.16 2.62
C GLU A 208 10.42 27.13 1.75
N LYS A 209 11.29 26.60 0.87
CA LYS A 209 12.10 27.38 -0.08
C LYS A 209 11.32 27.95 -1.27
N GLY A 210 10.07 27.49 -1.49
CA GLY A 210 9.28 27.90 -2.65
C GLY A 210 9.71 27.28 -3.97
N THR A 211 10.48 26.19 -3.95
CA THR A 211 10.79 25.43 -5.17
C THR A 211 9.59 24.68 -5.69
N ILE A 212 8.62 24.37 -4.81
CA ILE A 212 7.27 23.92 -5.12
C ILE A 212 6.23 24.82 -4.44
N ASP A 213 5.04 24.91 -5.04
CA ASP A 213 3.93 25.74 -4.57
C ASP A 213 2.89 24.92 -3.80
N ALA A 214 2.86 23.62 -4.05
CA ALA A 214 1.91 22.70 -3.46
C ALA A 214 2.53 21.29 -3.32
N ALA A 215 1.97 20.50 -2.39
CA ALA A 215 2.35 19.10 -2.21
C ALA A 215 1.16 18.28 -1.69
N GLU A 216 1.01 17.07 -2.24
CA GLU A 216 0.20 16.02 -1.64
C GLU A 216 1.10 15.00 -0.95
N TRP A 217 0.54 14.25 0.00
CA TRP A 217 1.21 13.10 0.60
C TRP A 217 0.21 11.98 0.88
N VAL A 218 -0.43 11.96 2.04
CA VAL A 218 -1.43 10.93 2.38
C VAL A 218 -2.68 11.58 2.97
N GLY A 219 -2.54 12.15 4.14
CA GLY A 219 -3.66 12.65 4.91
C GLY A 219 -3.23 13.25 6.24
N PRO A 220 -4.19 13.68 7.08
CA PRO A 220 -3.93 14.54 8.22
C PRO A 220 -2.81 14.06 9.15
N TYR A 221 -2.75 12.78 9.44
CA TYR A 221 -1.81 12.23 10.41
C TYR A 221 -0.36 12.28 9.94
N ASP A 222 -0.10 11.85 8.71
CA ASP A 222 1.24 11.88 8.16
C ASP A 222 1.64 13.30 7.78
N ASP A 223 0.72 14.08 7.21
CA ASP A 223 0.95 15.45 6.75
C ASP A 223 1.30 16.38 7.91
N GLU A 224 0.64 16.19 9.08
CA GLU A 224 0.99 16.89 10.33
C GLU A 224 2.42 16.59 10.77
N LYS A 225 2.85 15.33 10.71
CA LYS A 225 4.22 14.91 11.06
C LYS A 225 5.26 15.47 10.11
N LEU A 226 4.92 15.58 8.83
CA LEU A 226 5.78 16.18 7.81
C LEU A 226 5.78 17.72 7.89
N GLY A 227 4.87 18.32 8.68
CA GLY A 227 4.86 19.74 8.99
C GLY A 227 4.32 20.64 7.88
N PHE A 228 3.57 20.13 6.92
CA PHE A 228 3.13 20.89 5.75
C PHE A 228 2.24 22.08 6.11
N ASN A 229 1.45 21.99 7.18
CA ASN A 229 0.63 23.07 7.71
C ASN A 229 1.43 24.32 8.12
N LYS A 230 2.74 24.20 8.33
CA LYS A 230 3.61 25.34 8.71
C LYS A 230 4.03 26.17 7.51
N VAL A 231 3.97 25.60 6.30
CA VAL A 231 4.50 26.20 5.05
C VAL A 231 3.45 26.36 3.95
N ALA A 232 2.26 25.75 4.12
CA ALA A 232 1.12 25.90 3.23
C ALA A 232 -0.18 25.98 4.06
N LYS A 233 -1.10 26.84 3.66
CA LYS A 233 -2.29 27.17 4.46
C LYS A 233 -3.55 26.39 4.05
N PHE A 234 -3.71 26.15 2.75
CA PHE A 234 -4.92 25.55 2.20
C PHE A 234 -4.76 24.05 2.05
N TYR A 235 -5.67 23.28 2.66
CA TYR A 235 -5.69 21.84 2.62
C TYR A 235 -6.90 21.38 1.83
N HIS A 236 -6.65 20.98 0.57
CA HIS A 236 -7.70 20.60 -0.36
C HIS A 236 -8.11 19.13 -0.22
N TYR A 237 -9.36 18.82 -0.61
CA TYR A 237 -9.93 17.48 -0.65
C TYR A 237 -11.01 17.35 -1.74
N PRO A 238 -11.36 16.11 -2.16
CA PRO A 238 -10.66 14.86 -1.92
C PRO A 238 -9.37 14.72 -2.74
N GLY A 239 -8.48 13.79 -2.37
CA GLY A 239 -7.36 13.37 -3.21
C GLY A 239 -7.87 12.47 -4.34
N TRP A 240 -8.35 13.05 -5.41
CA TRP A 240 -8.96 12.35 -6.53
C TRP A 240 -8.00 11.42 -7.28
N TRP A 241 -6.70 11.64 -7.13
CA TRP A 241 -5.64 10.77 -7.64
C TRP A 241 -5.48 9.47 -6.88
N GLU A 242 -5.90 9.43 -5.61
CA GLU A 242 -5.78 8.26 -4.74
C GLU A 242 -7.03 8.08 -3.87
N GLY A 243 -8.14 7.67 -4.49
CA GLY A 243 -9.30 7.11 -3.78
C GLY A 243 -8.93 5.82 -3.04
N ALA A 244 -7.90 5.16 -3.53
CA ALA A 244 -7.15 4.08 -2.90
C ALA A 244 -5.66 4.28 -3.16
N SER A 245 -4.81 3.95 -2.17
CA SER A 245 -3.37 3.84 -2.38
C SER A 245 -2.89 2.58 -1.68
N VAL A 246 -2.48 1.59 -2.47
CA VAL A 246 -2.01 0.29 -1.99
C VAL A 246 -0.49 0.28 -2.01
N GLY A 247 0.11 -0.06 -0.88
CA GLY A 247 1.54 -0.27 -0.78
C GLY A 247 1.97 -1.59 -1.39
N SER A 248 3.22 -1.69 -1.81
CA SER A 248 3.82 -2.87 -2.40
C SER A 248 4.98 -3.37 -1.55
N LEU A 249 5.03 -4.67 -1.30
CA LEU A 249 6.20 -5.38 -0.84
C LEU A 249 6.84 -6.08 -2.05
N TYR A 250 8.03 -5.68 -2.43
CA TYR A 250 8.82 -6.33 -3.45
C TYR A 250 9.84 -7.27 -2.83
N ILE A 251 9.93 -8.47 -3.39
CA ILE A 251 10.94 -9.47 -3.04
C ILE A 251 11.63 -9.87 -4.35
N GLY A 252 12.96 -9.88 -4.37
CA GLY A 252 13.69 -10.36 -5.53
C GLY A 252 13.31 -11.81 -5.83
N GLN A 253 12.95 -12.14 -7.09
CA GLN A 253 12.43 -13.46 -7.46
C GLN A 253 13.37 -14.58 -7.01
N LYS A 254 14.67 -14.41 -7.18
CA LYS A 254 15.68 -15.36 -6.72
C LYS A 254 15.59 -15.63 -5.21
N HIS A 255 15.35 -14.60 -4.41
CA HIS A 255 15.24 -14.73 -2.95
C HIS A 255 13.93 -15.39 -2.55
N TRP A 256 12.84 -15.09 -3.25
CA TRP A 256 11.55 -15.76 -3.07
C TRP A 256 11.63 -17.26 -3.36
N ASP A 257 12.22 -17.63 -4.51
CA ASP A 257 12.32 -19.02 -4.95
C ASP A 257 13.21 -19.87 -4.04
N ALA A 258 14.18 -19.24 -3.37
CA ALA A 258 15.06 -19.90 -2.41
C ALA A 258 14.41 -20.17 -1.03
N LEU A 259 13.27 -19.54 -0.74
CA LEU A 259 12.58 -19.74 0.54
C LEU A 259 11.89 -21.11 0.60
N PRO A 260 11.99 -21.82 1.74
CA PRO A 260 11.11 -22.95 2.03
C PRO A 260 9.64 -22.53 1.96
N LYS A 261 8.76 -23.45 1.55
CA LYS A 261 7.31 -23.19 1.44
C LYS A 261 6.69 -22.60 2.71
N VAL A 262 7.12 -23.06 3.87
CA VAL A 262 6.65 -22.54 5.16
C VAL A 262 7.00 -21.05 5.33
N TYR A 263 8.20 -20.63 4.92
CA TYR A 263 8.58 -19.22 4.98
C TYR A 263 7.86 -18.37 3.92
N GLN A 264 7.60 -18.93 2.74
CA GLN A 264 6.75 -18.28 1.74
C GLN A 264 5.35 -17.99 2.32
N SER A 265 4.73 -18.99 2.98
CA SER A 265 3.42 -18.82 3.64
C SER A 265 3.45 -17.79 4.77
N MET A 266 4.55 -17.72 5.55
CA MET A 266 4.73 -16.70 6.57
C MET A 266 4.80 -15.29 5.96
N VAL A 267 5.52 -15.12 4.86
CA VAL A 267 5.59 -13.83 4.11
C VAL A 267 4.22 -13.41 3.62
N GLU A 268 3.48 -14.32 2.98
CA GLU A 268 2.10 -14.05 2.50
C GLU A 268 1.17 -13.64 3.65
N THR A 269 1.24 -14.37 4.77
CA THR A 269 0.44 -14.08 5.98
C THR A 269 0.79 -12.73 6.58
N ALA A 270 2.07 -12.43 6.75
CA ALA A 270 2.54 -11.17 7.33
C ALA A 270 2.21 -9.97 6.43
N ALA A 271 2.33 -10.10 5.11
CA ALA A 271 1.91 -9.06 4.17
C ALA A 271 0.41 -8.80 4.23
N GLY A 272 -0.40 -9.88 4.34
CA GLY A 272 -1.85 -9.79 4.56
C GLY A 272 -2.21 -9.09 5.88
N LEU A 273 -1.46 -9.37 6.96
CA LEU A 273 -1.63 -8.69 8.25
C LEU A 273 -1.34 -7.19 8.14
N VAL A 274 -0.25 -6.78 7.50
CA VAL A 274 0.06 -5.36 7.28
C VAL A 274 -1.06 -4.67 6.51
N SER A 275 -1.62 -5.34 5.49
CA SER A 275 -2.74 -4.80 4.72
C SER A 275 -4.01 -4.58 5.57
N SER A 276 -4.29 -5.49 6.51
CA SER A 276 -5.44 -5.35 7.42
C SER A 276 -5.19 -4.43 8.61
N TRP A 277 -3.94 -4.10 8.93
CA TRP A 277 -3.57 -3.20 10.01
C TRP A 277 -3.48 -1.72 9.57
N MET A 278 -2.92 -1.45 8.38
CA MET A 278 -2.54 -0.10 7.97
C MET A 278 -3.76 0.81 7.73
N VAL A 279 -4.76 0.33 6.98
CA VAL A 279 -5.97 1.11 6.67
C VAL A 279 -6.74 1.46 7.94
N PRO A 280 -7.10 0.51 8.83
CA PRO A 280 -7.77 0.85 10.09
C PRO A 280 -6.95 1.78 10.99
N LYS A 281 -5.61 1.70 10.96
CA LYS A 281 -4.78 2.65 11.70
C LYS A 281 -4.96 4.07 11.18
N TYR A 282 -4.90 4.29 9.85
CA TYR A 282 -5.16 5.61 9.28
C TYR A 282 -6.55 6.13 9.61
N ASP A 283 -7.58 5.29 9.45
CA ASP A 283 -8.96 5.67 9.76
C ASP A 283 -9.15 6.07 11.23
N ALA A 284 -8.43 5.41 12.14
CA ALA A 284 -8.48 5.73 13.57
C ALA A 284 -7.72 7.02 13.94
N VAL A 285 -6.60 7.32 13.29
CA VAL A 285 -5.73 8.45 13.72
C VAL A 285 -5.96 9.74 12.94
N ASN A 286 -6.40 9.66 11.67
CA ASN A 286 -6.65 10.83 10.82
C ASN A 286 -7.69 11.80 11.38
N PRO A 287 -8.83 11.38 11.98
CA PRO A 287 -9.82 12.31 12.50
C PRO A 287 -9.29 13.23 13.59
N ALA A 288 -8.47 12.69 14.50
CA ALA A 288 -7.86 13.50 15.56
C ALA A 288 -6.79 14.45 15.02
N ALA A 289 -5.98 14.00 14.07
CA ALA A 289 -4.98 14.85 13.40
C ALA A 289 -5.65 15.98 12.60
N LEU A 290 -6.73 15.68 11.86
CA LEU A 290 -7.49 16.70 11.14
C LEU A 290 -8.00 17.81 12.06
N LYS A 291 -8.55 17.44 13.23
CA LYS A 291 -9.01 18.41 14.23
C LYS A 291 -7.88 19.31 14.73
N ARG A 292 -6.69 18.75 14.98
CA ARG A 292 -5.50 19.54 15.40
C ARG A 292 -5.05 20.49 14.29
N LEU A 293 -4.99 20.03 13.05
CA LEU A 293 -4.62 20.84 11.89
C LEU A 293 -5.58 22.02 11.71
N VAL A 294 -6.89 21.80 11.78
CA VAL A 294 -7.89 22.86 11.69
C VAL A 294 -7.76 23.83 12.86
N ALA A 295 -7.59 23.34 14.08
CA ALA A 295 -7.38 24.18 15.27
C ALA A 295 -6.10 25.02 15.19
N SER A 296 -5.08 24.57 14.44
CA SER A 296 -3.84 25.32 14.19
C SER A 296 -3.95 26.37 13.07
N GLY A 297 -5.12 26.54 12.45
CA GLY A 297 -5.38 27.54 11.42
C GLY A 297 -5.33 27.03 9.97
N THR A 298 -5.25 25.72 9.77
CA THR A 298 -5.37 25.10 8.43
C THR A 298 -6.78 25.36 7.85
N VAL A 299 -6.83 25.78 6.61
CA VAL A 299 -8.09 26.07 5.90
C VAL A 299 -8.45 24.90 4.99
N LEU A 300 -9.46 24.13 5.38
CA LEU A 300 -9.98 23.04 4.57
C LEU A 300 -10.78 23.58 3.38
N LYS A 301 -10.49 23.09 2.18
CA LYS A 301 -11.14 23.50 0.95
C LYS A 301 -11.48 22.30 0.06
N PRO A 302 -12.74 22.07 -0.31
CA PRO A 302 -13.05 21.12 -1.36
C PRO A 302 -12.52 21.64 -2.71
N PHE A 303 -12.06 20.74 -3.56
CA PHE A 303 -11.91 21.10 -4.97
C PHE A 303 -13.28 21.40 -5.56
N SER A 304 -13.34 22.46 -6.36
CA SER A 304 -14.58 22.82 -7.06
C SER A 304 -14.97 21.73 -8.07
N ARG A 305 -16.27 21.60 -8.33
CA ARG A 305 -16.76 20.64 -9.31
C ARG A 305 -16.15 20.82 -10.70
N PRO A 306 -16.00 22.04 -11.25
CA PRO A 306 -15.29 22.25 -12.52
C PRO A 306 -13.86 21.74 -12.54
N VAL A 307 -13.10 21.89 -11.44
CA VAL A 307 -11.73 21.37 -11.31
C VAL A 307 -11.75 19.83 -11.32
N LEU A 308 -12.64 19.20 -10.54
CA LEU A 308 -12.76 17.74 -10.52
C LEU A 308 -13.18 17.16 -11.87
N GLU A 309 -14.13 17.80 -12.58
CA GLU A 309 -14.58 17.37 -13.91
C GLU A 309 -13.45 17.49 -14.94
N ALA A 310 -12.67 18.57 -14.92
CA ALA A 310 -11.53 18.74 -15.81
C ALA A 310 -10.46 17.66 -15.56
N CYS A 311 -10.14 17.39 -14.29
CA CYS A 311 -9.20 16.35 -13.90
C CYS A 311 -9.70 14.94 -14.27
N TYR A 312 -10.99 14.67 -14.07
CA TYR A 312 -11.62 13.40 -14.46
C TYR A 312 -11.51 13.14 -15.96
N ASN A 313 -11.89 14.12 -16.77
CA ASN A 313 -11.85 14.02 -18.23
C ASN A 313 -10.41 13.84 -18.73
N ALA A 314 -9.46 14.61 -18.19
CA ALA A 314 -8.05 14.49 -18.51
C ALA A 314 -7.48 13.10 -18.14
N SER A 315 -7.93 12.53 -17.02
CA SER A 315 -7.51 11.20 -16.58
C SER A 315 -7.91 10.11 -17.57
N TRP A 316 -9.19 10.03 -17.91
CA TRP A 316 -9.69 8.99 -18.81
C TRP A 316 -9.15 9.14 -20.24
N ALA A 317 -9.02 10.36 -20.75
CA ALA A 317 -8.36 10.61 -22.03
C ALA A 317 -6.90 10.11 -22.02
N TYR A 318 -6.16 10.38 -20.93
CA TYR A 318 -4.79 9.93 -20.80
C TYR A 318 -4.66 8.40 -20.71
N TYR A 319 -5.58 7.74 -20.02
CA TYR A 319 -5.57 6.26 -19.95
C TYR A 319 -5.75 5.62 -21.31
N ASP A 320 -6.67 6.14 -22.13
CA ASP A 320 -6.90 5.61 -23.48
C ASP A 320 -5.68 5.83 -24.38
N GLU A 321 -4.98 6.97 -24.26
CA GLU A 321 -3.75 7.24 -25.00
C GLU A 321 -2.61 6.29 -24.60
N VAL A 322 -2.44 6.02 -23.29
CA VAL A 322 -1.42 5.10 -22.79
C VAL A 322 -1.76 3.67 -23.21
N ALA A 323 -3.01 3.26 -23.10
CA ALA A 323 -3.49 1.94 -23.50
C ALA A 323 -3.28 1.65 -24.99
N ALA A 324 -3.39 2.69 -25.84
CA ALA A 324 -3.11 2.55 -27.27
C ALA A 324 -1.64 2.23 -27.60
N LYS A 325 -0.71 2.51 -26.66
CA LYS A 325 0.74 2.35 -26.85
C LYS A 325 1.38 1.26 -25.99
N ASN A 326 0.68 0.80 -24.94
CA ASN A 326 1.19 -0.17 -23.98
C ASN A 326 0.18 -1.30 -23.77
N ALA A 327 0.51 -2.51 -24.24
CA ALA A 327 -0.37 -3.65 -24.18
C ALA A 327 -0.63 -4.16 -22.75
N HIS A 328 0.37 -4.08 -21.85
CA HIS A 328 0.20 -4.43 -20.45
C HIS A 328 -0.74 -3.46 -19.76
N PHE A 329 -0.53 -2.16 -19.94
CA PHE A 329 -1.41 -1.12 -19.42
C PHE A 329 -2.85 -1.31 -19.92
N LYS A 330 -3.03 -1.58 -21.23
CA LYS A 330 -4.35 -1.84 -21.81
C LYS A 330 -5.05 -3.02 -21.16
N LYS A 331 -4.35 -4.14 -20.99
CA LYS A 331 -4.90 -5.35 -20.35
C LYS A 331 -5.40 -5.07 -18.93
N MET A 332 -4.63 -4.29 -18.16
CA MET A 332 -5.01 -3.84 -16.82
C MET A 332 -6.22 -2.89 -16.85
N LEU A 333 -6.21 -1.92 -17.79
CA LEU A 333 -7.30 -0.96 -17.95
C LEU A 333 -8.62 -1.63 -18.30
N ASP A 334 -8.60 -2.61 -19.19
CA ASP A 334 -9.80 -3.37 -19.58
C ASP A 334 -10.35 -4.16 -18.38
N SER A 335 -9.48 -4.81 -17.61
CA SER A 335 -9.85 -5.54 -16.40
C SER A 335 -10.48 -4.63 -15.33
N ILE A 336 -9.82 -3.51 -15.01
CA ILE A 336 -10.31 -2.60 -13.96
C ILE A 336 -11.61 -1.87 -14.40
N LYS A 337 -11.75 -1.52 -15.68
CA LYS A 337 -12.98 -0.90 -16.21
C LYS A 337 -14.19 -1.85 -16.06
N ALA A 338 -14.02 -3.13 -16.37
CA ALA A 338 -15.07 -4.15 -16.23
C ALA A 338 -15.49 -4.31 -14.76
N PHE A 339 -14.53 -4.51 -13.87
CA PHE A 339 -14.79 -4.69 -12.43
C PHE A 339 -15.41 -3.45 -11.76
N ARG A 340 -14.88 -2.26 -12.08
CA ARG A 340 -15.31 -0.98 -11.50
C ARG A 340 -16.80 -0.69 -11.70
N GLY A 341 -17.38 -1.04 -12.84
CA GLY A 341 -18.79 -0.75 -13.14
C GLY A 341 -19.73 -1.40 -12.13
N ASP A 342 -19.51 -2.68 -11.84
CA ASP A 342 -20.32 -3.45 -10.90
C ASP A 342 -20.06 -2.99 -9.45
N GLU A 343 -18.80 -2.75 -9.08
CA GLU A 343 -18.43 -2.27 -7.74
C GLU A 343 -19.04 -0.90 -7.41
N ILE A 344 -18.99 0.07 -8.31
CA ILE A 344 -19.63 1.38 -8.10
C ILE A 344 -21.13 1.22 -7.92
N THR A 345 -21.77 0.35 -8.69
CA THR A 345 -23.20 0.10 -8.59
C THR A 345 -23.56 -0.52 -7.25
N TRP A 346 -22.84 -1.54 -6.82
CA TRP A 346 -23.01 -2.20 -5.52
C TRP A 346 -22.81 -1.21 -4.36
N PHE A 347 -21.70 -0.50 -4.35
CA PHE A 347 -21.37 0.44 -3.27
C PHE A 347 -22.36 1.60 -3.19
N ARG A 348 -22.92 2.07 -4.32
CA ARG A 348 -23.96 3.08 -4.31
C ARG A 348 -25.24 2.59 -3.62
N VAL A 349 -25.61 1.32 -3.83
CA VAL A 349 -26.79 0.71 -3.21
C VAL A 349 -26.58 0.44 -1.72
N ALA A 350 -25.45 -0.16 -1.36
CA ALA A 350 -25.16 -0.54 0.02
C ALA A 350 -24.57 0.64 0.82
N GLU A 351 -23.26 0.83 0.78
CA GLU A 351 -22.56 1.83 1.61
C GLU A 351 -23.01 3.26 1.32
N GLY A 352 -23.15 3.62 0.05
CA GLY A 352 -23.52 4.99 -0.31
C GLY A 352 -24.90 5.39 0.25
N THR A 353 -25.86 4.48 0.26
CA THR A 353 -27.18 4.73 0.86
C THR A 353 -27.09 4.82 2.38
N PHE A 354 -26.34 3.90 3.01
CA PHE A 354 -26.10 3.92 4.45
C PHE A 354 -25.37 5.19 4.88
N ASP A 355 -24.24 5.51 4.27
CA ASP A 355 -23.41 6.66 4.61
C ASP A 355 -24.16 7.98 4.44
N ASN A 356 -24.91 8.13 3.34
CA ASN A 356 -25.73 9.32 3.10
C ASN A 356 -26.80 9.51 4.18
N PHE A 357 -27.45 8.44 4.61
CA PHE A 357 -28.42 8.50 5.70
C PHE A 357 -27.79 8.91 7.03
N ILE A 358 -26.68 8.26 7.43
CA ILE A 358 -25.97 8.59 8.67
C ILE A 358 -25.43 10.04 8.63
N ASN A 359 -24.86 10.48 7.52
CA ASN A 359 -24.38 11.84 7.36
C ASN A 359 -25.50 12.87 7.50
N ALA A 360 -26.69 12.60 6.92
CA ALA A 360 -27.84 13.47 7.05
C ALA A 360 -28.35 13.54 8.49
N MET A 361 -28.38 12.41 9.22
CA MET A 361 -28.80 12.37 10.62
C MET A 361 -27.83 13.11 11.53
N ASN A 362 -26.52 12.93 11.33
CA ASN A 362 -25.48 13.67 12.07
C ASN A 362 -25.56 15.16 11.84
N ALA A 363 -25.81 15.61 10.59
CA ALA A 363 -25.98 17.02 10.27
C ALA A 363 -27.24 17.61 10.94
N ALA A 364 -28.26 16.81 11.21
CA ALA A 364 -29.47 17.20 11.94
C ALA A 364 -29.32 17.16 13.48
N GLY A 365 -28.11 16.86 14.00
CA GLY A 365 -27.82 16.81 15.44
C GLY A 365 -28.44 15.61 16.17
N ARG A 366 -28.62 14.50 15.47
CA ARG A 366 -29.19 13.23 15.98
C ARG A 366 -28.20 12.09 15.97
#